data_f368f78e5bb7ca2874c9953f5a2da3ce
#
_entry.id   f368f78e5bb7ca2874c9953f5a2da3ce
#
_cell.length_a   1.000
_cell.length_b   1.000
_cell.length_c   1.000
_cell.angle_alpha   90.00
_cell.angle_beta   90.00
_cell.angle_gamma   90.00
#
_symmetry.space_group_name_H-M   'P 1'
#
loop_
_entity.id
_entity.type
_entity.pdbx_description
1 polymer ?
#
loop_
_entity_poly.entity_id
_entity_poly.type
_entity_poly.pdbx_seq_one_letter_code
_entity_poly.pdbx_strand_id
1 'polypeptide(L)'
;MSTLSTLIALTGCSDSSDGRRSRRAPDPTEDAYAERTPLSRFQRPYPDSRQRALGDLSAGVPAGVLSPLMSRRRQQLTPLIDAIALSENFDPDLVHAVISQESSYNPLARSSVGAGGLMQFMPATAARFGLTAAERFDPHKNIRAGIRYLKVLARLFSGNLDLMLAGYNAGEGAVLKYGRQIPPYRETQLYVRRVKSYYALYREQARHRQLRGLMAQVEESRRRVLAPMGRNGRSDQPTAERATGAESP
;
A
#
# COMPACT_ATOMS: atom_id res chain seq x y z
N MET A 1 -68.35 -13.33 36.94
CA MET A 1 -68.02 -14.77 37.07
C MET A 1 -66.86 -15.07 36.16
N SER A 2 -65.74 -15.20 36.82
CA SER A 2 -64.71 -16.25 36.67
C SER A 2 -64.07 -16.31 35.29
N THR A 3 -62.75 -16.42 35.11
CA THR A 3 -61.61 -16.82 35.96
C THR A 3 -60.31 -16.40 35.30
N LEU A 4 -59.33 -16.05 36.09
CA LEU A 4 -57.93 -15.91 35.76
C LEU A 4 -57.38 -17.21 35.19
N SER A 5 -56.47 -17.12 34.21
CA SER A 5 -55.41 -18.09 34.04
C SER A 5 -54.11 -17.41 33.59
N THR A 6 -53.18 -17.41 34.50
CA THR A 6 -51.77 -17.00 34.37
C THR A 6 -51.01 -18.03 33.55
N LEU A 7 -50.30 -17.62 32.50
CA LEU A 7 -49.32 -18.47 31.84
C LEU A 7 -47.96 -17.79 31.87
N ILE A 8 -47.05 -18.40 32.60
CA ILE A 8 -45.65 -18.06 32.73
C ILE A 8 -44.96 -18.52 31.46
N ALA A 9 -44.39 -17.60 30.69
CA ALA A 9 -43.50 -17.92 29.59
C ALA A 9 -42.05 -17.76 30.04
N LEU A 10 -41.32 -18.86 30.02
CA LEU A 10 -39.88 -18.96 30.24
C LEU A 10 -39.13 -18.27 29.11
N THR A 11 -38.31 -17.30 29.47
CA THR A 11 -37.35 -16.64 28.59
C THR A 11 -36.16 -17.55 28.31
N GLY A 12 -36.06 -18.04 27.08
CA GLY A 12 -34.85 -18.66 26.53
C GLY A 12 -33.96 -17.57 25.96
N CYS A 13 -32.85 -17.27 26.61
CA CYS A 13 -31.74 -16.53 25.99
C CYS A 13 -31.03 -17.41 24.95
N SER A 14 -31.21 -17.13 23.68
CA SER A 14 -30.33 -17.60 22.64
C SER A 14 -29.38 -16.48 22.24
N ASP A 15 -28.15 -16.62 22.67
CA ASP A 15 -27.02 -15.75 22.32
C ASP A 15 -26.63 -16.07 20.89
N SER A 16 -27.09 -15.24 19.95
CA SER A 16 -26.66 -15.28 18.56
C SER A 16 -25.62 -14.18 18.36
N SER A 17 -24.36 -14.55 18.50
CA SER A 17 -23.21 -13.71 18.10
C SER A 17 -23.19 -13.59 16.58
N ASP A 18 -24.03 -12.69 16.05
CA ASP A 18 -23.99 -12.27 14.65
C ASP A 18 -22.83 -11.29 14.46
N GLY A 19 -21.72 -11.83 13.96
CA GLY A 19 -20.53 -11.08 13.55
C GLY A 19 -20.81 -10.17 12.37
N ARG A 20 -21.56 -9.11 12.57
CA ARG A 20 -21.69 -8.01 11.61
C ARG A 20 -20.35 -7.31 11.47
N ARG A 21 -19.57 -7.76 10.50
CA ARG A 21 -18.53 -6.89 9.93
C ARG A 21 -19.20 -5.58 9.54
N SER A 22 -18.93 -4.54 10.33
CA SER A 22 -19.27 -3.16 10.01
C SER A 22 -18.74 -2.86 8.60
N ARG A 23 -19.60 -2.96 7.60
CA ARG A 23 -19.34 -2.38 6.28
C ARG A 23 -19.35 -0.88 6.51
N ARG A 24 -18.14 -0.30 6.60
CA ARG A 24 -17.97 1.15 6.61
C ARG A 24 -18.76 1.68 5.42
N ALA A 25 -19.72 2.54 5.67
CA ALA A 25 -20.47 3.20 4.61
C ALA A 25 -19.46 3.86 3.66
N PRO A 26 -19.64 3.78 2.32
CA PRO A 26 -18.78 4.47 1.39
C PRO A 26 -18.76 5.96 1.72
N ASP A 27 -17.57 6.55 1.69
CA ASP A 27 -17.39 7.98 1.95
C ASP A 27 -18.21 8.76 0.90
N PRO A 28 -19.25 9.51 1.31
CA PRO A 28 -20.13 10.21 0.37
C PRO A 28 -19.38 11.20 -0.52
N THR A 29 -18.11 11.51 -0.22
CA THR A 29 -17.26 12.36 -1.05
C THR A 29 -16.70 11.62 -2.28
N GLU A 30 -16.58 10.28 -2.25
CA GLU A 30 -16.06 9.51 -3.40
C GLU A 30 -17.06 9.46 -4.56
N ASP A 31 -18.34 9.23 -4.28
CA ASP A 31 -19.39 9.13 -5.31
C ASP A 31 -19.87 10.51 -5.78
N ALA A 32 -19.93 11.49 -4.89
CA ALA A 32 -20.34 12.85 -5.23
C ALA A 32 -19.34 13.58 -6.16
N TYR A 33 -18.06 13.20 -6.13
CA TYR A 33 -17.05 13.77 -7.02
C TYR A 33 -17.07 13.17 -8.43
N ALA A 34 -17.45 11.90 -8.57
CA ALA A 34 -17.56 11.25 -9.89
C ALA A 34 -18.71 11.85 -10.74
N GLU A 35 -19.80 12.29 -10.07
CA GLU A 35 -20.99 12.75 -10.78
C GLU A 35 -21.05 14.27 -11.00
N ARG A 36 -20.38 15.10 -10.19
CA ARG A 36 -20.58 16.56 -10.18
C ARG A 36 -19.56 17.38 -10.95
N THR A 37 -18.47 16.80 -11.43
CA THR A 37 -17.44 17.58 -12.14
C THR A 37 -17.31 17.07 -13.57
N PRO A 38 -17.75 17.82 -14.59
CA PRO A 38 -17.51 17.44 -15.97
C PRO A 38 -16.01 17.28 -16.20
N LEU A 39 -15.59 16.09 -16.63
CA LEU A 39 -14.19 15.73 -16.91
C LEU A 39 -13.51 16.69 -17.91
N SER A 40 -14.32 17.41 -18.72
CA SER A 40 -13.87 18.39 -19.72
C SER A 40 -13.21 19.65 -19.15
N ARG A 41 -13.48 20.00 -17.89
CA ARG A 41 -12.99 21.27 -17.32
C ARG A 41 -11.51 21.24 -16.91
N PHE A 42 -10.90 20.05 -16.85
CA PHE A 42 -9.51 19.87 -16.42
C PHE A 42 -8.56 19.48 -17.56
N GLN A 43 -9.01 19.63 -18.80
CA GLN A 43 -8.22 19.40 -20.00
C GLN A 43 -7.24 20.56 -20.24
N ARG A 44 -6.16 20.63 -19.47
CA ARG A 44 -4.96 21.32 -19.95
C ARG A 44 -3.95 20.23 -20.31
N PRO A 45 -3.53 20.12 -21.58
CA PRO A 45 -2.39 19.29 -21.92
C PRO A 45 -1.21 19.77 -21.08
N TYR A 46 -0.48 18.83 -20.52
CA TYR A 46 0.80 19.15 -19.88
C TYR A 46 1.67 19.89 -20.91
N PRO A 47 2.12 21.10 -20.64
CA PRO A 47 3.04 21.75 -21.55
C PRO A 47 4.31 20.92 -21.65
N ASP A 48 4.88 20.89 -22.85
CA ASP A 48 6.07 20.15 -23.27
C ASP A 48 7.35 20.44 -22.42
N SER A 49 7.22 21.35 -21.46
CA SER A 49 8.30 21.84 -20.59
C SER A 49 8.85 20.81 -19.59
N ARG A 50 8.16 19.67 -19.33
CA ARG A 50 8.74 18.58 -18.55
C ARG A 50 9.89 17.88 -19.27
N GLN A 51 9.98 17.99 -20.59
CA GLN A 51 11.06 17.38 -21.36
C GLN A 51 12.44 17.93 -21.03
N ARG A 52 12.54 19.16 -20.53
CA ARG A 52 13.84 19.79 -20.20
C ARG A 52 14.31 19.55 -18.76
N ALA A 53 13.41 19.19 -17.83
CA ALA A 53 13.77 18.95 -16.44
C ALA A 53 14.17 17.49 -16.15
N LEU A 54 13.77 16.58 -17.01
CA LEU A 54 14.25 15.19 -17.03
C LEU A 54 15.38 15.17 -18.05
N GLY A 55 16.58 15.59 -17.66
CA GLY A 55 17.78 15.51 -18.52
C GLY A 55 17.81 14.19 -19.28
N ASP A 56 18.39 14.20 -20.47
CA ASP A 56 18.42 13.11 -21.44
C ASP A 56 18.60 11.69 -20.82
N LEU A 57 17.50 11.14 -20.31
CA LEU A 57 17.41 9.76 -19.79
C LEU A 57 17.10 8.76 -20.91
N SER A 58 17.45 9.13 -22.17
CA SER A 58 17.41 8.22 -23.31
C SER A 58 18.49 7.14 -23.21
N ALA A 59 19.59 7.37 -22.46
CA ALA A 59 20.49 6.33 -22.04
C ALA A 59 19.81 5.52 -20.93
N GLY A 60 19.23 4.37 -21.30
CA GLY A 60 18.48 3.51 -20.42
C GLY A 60 19.18 3.26 -19.09
N VAL A 61 18.65 3.82 -18.02
CA VAL A 61 18.85 3.21 -16.70
C VAL A 61 18.24 1.83 -16.83
N PRO A 62 19.01 0.74 -16.63
CA PRO A 62 18.42 -0.59 -16.67
C PRO A 62 17.21 -0.59 -15.77
N ALA A 63 16.05 -0.99 -16.28
CA ALA A 63 14.84 -1.13 -15.48
C ALA A 63 15.23 -1.97 -14.28
N GLY A 64 15.30 -1.37 -13.07
CA GLY A 64 15.58 -2.11 -11.86
C GLY A 64 16.67 -1.59 -10.93
N VAL A 65 17.53 -0.68 -11.36
CA VAL A 65 18.58 -0.15 -10.45
C VAL A 65 18.13 1.20 -9.89
N LEU A 66 17.67 1.19 -8.63
CA LEU A 66 17.42 2.42 -7.90
C LEU A 66 18.74 3.09 -7.52
N SER A 67 18.84 4.42 -7.68
CA SER A 67 19.99 5.14 -7.14
C SER A 67 20.09 4.96 -5.62
N PRO A 68 21.30 5.05 -5.01
CA PRO A 68 21.46 4.93 -3.56
C PRO A 68 20.57 5.89 -2.77
N LEU A 69 20.41 7.13 -3.25
CA LEU A 69 19.54 8.13 -2.62
C LEU A 69 18.07 7.72 -2.68
N MET A 70 17.61 7.26 -3.84
CA MET A 70 16.24 6.80 -4.01
C MET A 70 15.97 5.56 -3.14
N SER A 71 16.92 4.63 -3.04
CA SER A 71 16.82 3.44 -2.19
C SER A 71 16.68 3.81 -0.71
N ARG A 72 17.47 4.76 -0.21
CA ARG A 72 17.39 5.25 1.18
C ARG A 72 16.03 5.90 1.46
N ARG A 73 15.57 6.80 0.59
CA ARG A 73 14.28 7.47 0.73
C ARG A 73 13.13 6.46 0.70
N ARG A 74 13.19 5.49 -0.21
CA ARG A 74 12.21 4.41 -0.28
C ARG A 74 12.15 3.63 1.03
N GLN A 75 13.31 3.22 1.56
CA GLN A 75 13.38 2.48 2.84
C GLN A 75 12.72 3.24 3.99
N GLN A 76 12.95 4.56 4.07
CA GLN A 76 12.36 5.41 5.10
C GLN A 76 10.84 5.54 4.96
N LEU A 77 10.33 5.61 3.74
CA LEU A 77 8.91 5.87 3.46
C LEU A 77 8.08 4.59 3.28
N THR A 78 8.72 3.42 3.09
CA THR A 78 8.02 2.14 2.88
C THR A 78 6.98 1.84 3.97
N PRO A 79 7.26 1.97 5.29
CA PRO A 79 6.25 1.65 6.30
C PRO A 79 5.02 2.54 6.20
N LEU A 80 5.19 3.81 5.88
CA LEU A 80 4.10 4.76 5.70
C LEU A 80 3.28 4.45 4.45
N ILE A 81 3.96 4.22 3.32
CA ILE A 81 3.31 3.94 2.03
C ILE A 81 2.50 2.66 2.13
N ASP A 82 3.10 1.59 2.65
CA ASP A 82 2.44 0.29 2.77
C ASP A 82 1.22 0.37 3.71
N ALA A 83 1.35 1.03 4.87
CA ALA A 83 0.24 1.20 5.79
C ALA A 83 -0.94 1.96 5.17
N ILE A 84 -0.67 3.03 4.42
CA ILE A 84 -1.73 3.80 3.74
C ILE A 84 -2.34 2.97 2.61
N ALA A 85 -1.54 2.33 1.78
CA ALA A 85 -2.02 1.52 0.66
C ALA A 85 -2.92 0.37 1.16
N LEU A 86 -2.50 -0.34 2.20
CA LEU A 86 -3.28 -1.42 2.80
C LEU A 86 -4.58 -0.88 3.45
N SER A 87 -4.53 0.25 4.14
CA SER A 87 -5.72 0.88 4.74
C SER A 87 -6.74 1.32 3.69
N GLU A 88 -6.27 1.71 2.53
CA GLU A 88 -7.10 2.08 1.37
C GLU A 88 -7.47 0.86 0.50
N ASN A 89 -7.11 -0.36 0.86
CA ASN A 89 -7.30 -1.58 0.06
C ASN A 89 -6.77 -1.40 -1.38
N PHE A 90 -5.51 -1.00 -1.49
CA PHE A 90 -4.84 -0.75 -2.75
C PHE A 90 -3.46 -1.42 -2.77
N ASP A 91 -2.96 -1.77 -3.96
CA ASP A 91 -1.68 -2.45 -4.14
C ASP A 91 -0.50 -1.53 -3.79
N PRO A 92 0.26 -1.80 -2.71
CA PRO A 92 1.39 -0.98 -2.32
C PRO A 92 2.51 -0.95 -3.37
N ASP A 93 2.73 -2.04 -4.10
CA ASP A 93 3.79 -2.10 -5.11
C ASP A 93 3.50 -1.14 -6.27
N LEU A 94 2.22 -0.95 -6.64
CA LEU A 94 1.83 0.04 -7.65
C LEU A 94 2.00 1.47 -7.13
N VAL A 95 1.68 1.74 -5.86
CA VAL A 95 1.93 3.05 -5.24
C VAL A 95 3.42 3.38 -5.24
N HIS A 96 4.25 2.42 -4.83
CA HIS A 96 5.70 2.55 -4.88
C HIS A 96 6.22 2.85 -6.30
N ALA A 97 5.68 2.18 -7.31
CA ALA A 97 6.07 2.38 -8.71
C ALA A 97 5.75 3.80 -9.21
N VAL A 98 4.56 4.30 -8.89
CA VAL A 98 4.17 5.68 -9.21
C VAL A 98 5.06 6.70 -8.50
N ILE A 99 5.27 6.56 -7.18
CA ILE A 99 6.15 7.45 -6.39
C ILE A 99 7.59 7.44 -6.93
N SER A 100 8.08 6.29 -7.38
CA SER A 100 9.39 6.16 -8.00
C SER A 100 9.53 7.05 -9.22
N GLN A 101 8.55 7.01 -10.10
CA GLN A 101 8.55 7.78 -11.33
C GLN A 101 8.29 9.27 -11.08
N GLU A 102 7.42 9.61 -10.13
CA GLU A 102 6.97 10.98 -9.89
C GLU A 102 8.01 11.83 -9.15
N SER A 103 8.61 11.30 -8.10
CA SER A 103 9.43 12.10 -7.18
C SER A 103 10.74 11.44 -6.78
N SER A 104 11.00 10.19 -7.16
CA SER A 104 12.10 9.38 -6.60
C SER A 104 12.07 9.42 -5.06
N TYR A 105 10.86 9.31 -4.48
CA TYR A 105 10.60 9.38 -3.03
C TYR A 105 11.00 10.70 -2.37
N ASN A 106 11.03 11.82 -3.09
CA ASN A 106 11.25 13.13 -2.49
C ASN A 106 9.90 13.78 -2.11
N PRO A 107 9.55 13.90 -0.81
CA PRO A 107 8.28 14.49 -0.40
C PRO A 107 8.17 15.98 -0.72
N LEU A 108 9.29 16.65 -0.88
CA LEU A 108 9.37 18.07 -1.22
C LEU A 108 9.58 18.33 -2.72
N ALA A 109 9.44 17.29 -3.55
CA ALA A 109 9.63 17.45 -5.00
C ALA A 109 8.66 18.47 -5.58
N ARG A 110 9.19 19.36 -6.42
CA ARG A 110 8.41 20.32 -7.20
C ARG A 110 8.84 20.25 -8.65
N SER A 111 7.87 20.17 -9.55
CA SER A 111 8.15 20.29 -10.98
C SER A 111 8.13 21.74 -11.42
N SER A 112 8.75 22.02 -12.58
CA SER A 112 8.73 23.35 -13.20
C SER A 112 7.34 23.84 -13.56
N VAL A 113 6.38 22.91 -13.71
CA VAL A 113 4.97 23.22 -14.01
C VAL A 113 4.07 23.26 -12.77
N GLY A 114 4.66 23.17 -11.57
CA GLY A 114 3.94 23.34 -10.31
C GLY A 114 3.35 22.07 -9.72
N ALA A 115 3.67 20.87 -10.21
CA ALA A 115 3.32 19.62 -9.51
C ALA A 115 4.12 19.50 -8.21
N GLY A 116 3.55 18.86 -7.18
CA GLY A 116 4.18 18.80 -5.87
C GLY A 116 3.97 17.50 -5.10
N GLY A 117 4.98 17.17 -4.28
CA GLY A 117 4.96 16.05 -3.34
C GLY A 117 5.33 14.70 -3.96
N LEU A 118 5.15 13.64 -3.18
CA LEU A 118 5.55 12.27 -3.54
C LEU A 118 4.92 11.78 -4.85
N MET A 119 3.63 12.07 -5.06
CA MET A 119 2.86 11.63 -6.21
C MET A 119 2.56 12.78 -7.20
N GLN A 120 3.29 13.89 -7.09
CA GLN A 120 3.35 15.02 -8.03
C GLN A 120 1.97 15.57 -8.43
N PHE A 121 1.16 15.94 -7.44
CA PHE A 121 -0.12 16.56 -7.70
C PHE A 121 -0.01 17.97 -8.27
N MET A 122 -0.66 18.21 -9.41
CA MET A 122 -0.96 19.55 -9.89
C MET A 122 -1.94 20.25 -8.94
N PRO A 123 -1.88 21.59 -8.77
CA PRO A 123 -2.76 22.30 -7.86
C PRO A 123 -4.26 22.03 -8.07
N ALA A 124 -4.71 22.01 -9.32
CA ALA A 124 -6.11 21.73 -9.65
C ALA A 124 -6.52 20.30 -9.30
N THR A 125 -5.66 19.32 -9.57
CA THR A 125 -5.90 17.92 -9.21
C THR A 125 -5.89 17.74 -7.69
N ALA A 126 -4.96 18.39 -6.98
CA ALA A 126 -4.89 18.36 -5.52
C ALA A 126 -6.18 18.88 -4.88
N ALA A 127 -6.68 20.03 -5.35
CA ALA A 127 -7.95 20.60 -4.86
C ALA A 127 -9.14 19.65 -5.09
N ARG A 128 -9.16 18.93 -6.22
CA ARG A 128 -10.19 17.92 -6.51
C ARG A 128 -10.20 16.79 -5.47
N PHE A 129 -9.05 16.43 -4.91
CA PHE A 129 -8.91 15.42 -3.86
C PHE A 129 -8.78 16.00 -2.45
N GLY A 130 -9.19 17.25 -2.25
CA GLY A 130 -9.29 17.90 -0.95
C GLY A 130 -7.95 18.35 -0.34
N LEU A 131 -6.90 18.49 -1.15
CA LEU A 131 -5.61 19.00 -0.68
C LEU A 131 -5.44 20.48 -0.97
N THR A 132 -5.01 21.22 0.03
CA THR A 132 -4.51 22.58 -0.13
C THR A 132 -3.14 22.61 -0.81
N ALA A 133 -2.67 23.80 -1.19
CA ALA A 133 -1.35 23.96 -1.79
C ALA A 133 -0.21 23.45 -0.90
N ALA A 134 -0.31 23.64 0.42
CA ALA A 134 0.69 23.17 1.38
C ALA A 134 0.61 21.66 1.62
N GLU A 135 -0.60 21.11 1.71
CA GLU A 135 -0.85 19.69 1.98
C GLU A 135 -0.37 18.75 0.87
N ARG A 136 -0.09 19.27 -0.33
CA ARG A 136 0.57 18.50 -1.39
C ARG A 136 1.95 17.97 -1.01
N PHE A 137 2.59 18.59 0.01
CA PHE A 137 3.92 18.21 0.50
C PHE A 137 3.86 17.39 1.80
N ASP A 138 2.67 17.18 2.36
CA ASP A 138 2.44 16.23 3.44
C ASP A 138 2.44 14.81 2.87
N PRO A 139 3.39 13.94 3.27
CA PRO A 139 3.49 12.60 2.70
C PRO A 139 2.21 11.78 2.85
N HIS A 140 1.60 11.81 4.04
CA HIS A 140 0.41 11.02 4.33
C HIS A 140 -0.79 11.45 3.47
N LYS A 141 -1.05 12.77 3.40
CA LYS A 141 -2.16 13.32 2.64
C LYS A 141 -1.95 13.14 1.13
N ASN A 142 -0.72 13.36 0.66
CA ASN A 142 -0.36 13.21 -0.74
C ASN A 142 -0.52 11.77 -1.24
N ILE A 143 -0.02 10.77 -0.48
CA ILE A 143 -0.15 9.35 -0.83
C ILE A 143 -1.63 8.94 -0.86
N ARG A 144 -2.40 9.31 0.17
CA ARG A 144 -3.83 8.98 0.25
C ARG A 144 -4.62 9.54 -0.93
N ALA A 145 -4.40 10.80 -1.28
CA ALA A 145 -5.03 11.44 -2.44
C ALA A 145 -4.61 10.76 -3.76
N GLY A 146 -3.34 10.36 -3.89
CA GLY A 146 -2.83 9.64 -5.05
C GLY A 146 -3.50 8.29 -5.25
N ILE A 147 -3.67 7.54 -4.17
CA ILE A 147 -4.38 6.26 -4.20
C ILE A 147 -5.84 6.47 -4.61
N ARG A 148 -6.52 7.48 -4.06
CA ARG A 148 -7.90 7.81 -4.44
C ARG A 148 -8.00 8.15 -5.93
N TYR A 149 -7.05 8.91 -6.46
CA TYR A 149 -7.02 9.20 -7.90
C TYR A 149 -6.77 7.93 -8.73
N LEU A 150 -5.85 7.07 -8.34
CA LEU A 150 -5.62 5.78 -9.01
C LEU A 150 -6.87 4.90 -8.98
N LYS A 151 -7.63 4.88 -7.89
CA LYS A 151 -8.92 4.17 -7.80
C LYS A 151 -9.97 4.75 -8.76
N VAL A 152 -10.06 6.07 -8.90
CA VAL A 152 -10.94 6.72 -9.89
C VAL A 152 -10.58 6.25 -11.30
N LEU A 153 -9.29 6.26 -11.63
CA LEU A 153 -8.79 5.81 -12.94
C LEU A 153 -9.03 4.30 -13.15
N ALA A 154 -8.88 3.49 -12.10
CA ALA A 154 -9.17 2.06 -12.16
C ALA A 154 -10.65 1.80 -12.49
N ARG A 155 -11.57 2.49 -11.85
CA ARG A 155 -12.99 2.41 -12.19
C ARG A 155 -13.27 2.87 -13.62
N LEU A 156 -12.73 4.04 -14.00
CA LEU A 156 -12.95 4.63 -15.32
C LEU A 156 -12.44 3.75 -16.46
N PHE A 157 -11.32 3.07 -16.26
CA PHE A 157 -10.66 2.25 -17.28
C PHE A 157 -10.78 0.74 -17.03
N SER A 158 -11.74 0.31 -16.18
CA SER A 158 -12.04 -1.10 -15.91
C SER A 158 -10.80 -1.90 -15.49
N GLY A 159 -9.93 -1.30 -14.68
CA GLY A 159 -8.70 -1.92 -14.18
C GLY A 159 -7.57 -2.06 -15.20
N ASN A 160 -7.70 -1.51 -16.42
CA ASN A 160 -6.62 -1.53 -17.40
C ASN A 160 -5.46 -0.65 -16.92
N LEU A 161 -4.37 -1.28 -16.48
CA LEU A 161 -3.22 -0.62 -15.89
C LEU A 161 -2.59 0.42 -16.83
N ASP A 162 -2.47 0.11 -18.11
CA ASP A 162 -1.85 1.01 -19.09
C ASP A 162 -2.64 2.30 -19.24
N LEU A 163 -3.97 2.19 -19.30
CA LEU A 163 -4.86 3.35 -19.38
C LEU A 163 -4.95 4.12 -18.06
N MET A 164 -4.89 3.43 -16.92
CA MET A 164 -4.80 4.08 -15.60
C MET A 164 -3.55 4.95 -15.51
N LEU A 165 -2.40 4.41 -15.87
CA LEU A 165 -1.12 5.12 -15.83
C LEU A 165 -1.08 6.26 -16.86
N ALA A 166 -1.61 6.04 -18.06
CA ALA A 166 -1.75 7.10 -19.05
C ALA A 166 -2.67 8.23 -18.55
N GLY A 167 -3.80 7.87 -17.92
CA GLY A 167 -4.73 8.84 -17.31
C GLY A 167 -4.11 9.59 -16.14
N TYR A 168 -3.27 8.94 -15.34
CA TYR A 168 -2.56 9.58 -14.24
C TYR A 168 -1.60 10.66 -14.74
N ASN A 169 -0.83 10.36 -15.79
CA ASN A 169 0.16 11.29 -16.35
C ASN A 169 -0.47 12.35 -17.27
N ALA A 170 -1.28 11.97 -18.25
CA ALA A 170 -1.82 12.88 -19.26
C ALA A 170 -3.19 13.47 -18.90
N GLY A 171 -3.81 12.97 -17.83
CA GLY A 171 -5.19 13.24 -17.48
C GLY A 171 -6.16 12.26 -18.16
N GLU A 172 -7.20 11.87 -17.45
CA GLU A 172 -8.23 10.95 -17.94
C GLU A 172 -8.92 11.45 -19.21
N GLY A 173 -9.08 12.78 -19.32
CA GLY A 173 -9.67 13.41 -20.52
C GLY A 173 -8.87 13.16 -21.80
N ALA A 174 -7.53 13.14 -21.71
CA ALA A 174 -6.69 12.82 -22.85
C ALA A 174 -6.90 11.38 -23.32
N VAL A 175 -6.92 10.42 -22.40
CA VAL A 175 -7.15 8.99 -22.71
C VAL A 175 -8.53 8.79 -23.37
N LEU A 176 -9.56 9.46 -22.85
CA LEU A 176 -10.91 9.41 -23.42
C LEU A 176 -10.97 10.04 -24.82
N LYS A 177 -10.31 11.18 -25.02
CA LYS A 177 -10.21 11.86 -26.32
C LYS A 177 -9.59 10.96 -27.40
N TYR A 178 -8.61 10.15 -27.00
CA TYR A 178 -7.96 9.19 -27.91
C TYR A 178 -8.62 7.80 -27.90
N GLY A 179 -9.94 7.73 -27.67
CA GLY A 179 -10.72 6.51 -27.81
C GLY A 179 -10.32 5.40 -26.81
N ARG A 180 -9.98 5.75 -25.59
CA ARG A 180 -9.47 4.82 -24.56
C ARG A 180 -8.20 4.10 -25.01
N GLN A 181 -7.27 4.85 -25.56
CA GLN A 181 -5.92 4.40 -25.91
C GLN A 181 -4.89 5.30 -25.22
N ILE A 182 -3.66 4.81 -25.09
CA ILE A 182 -2.56 5.65 -24.60
C ILE A 182 -2.38 6.79 -25.61
N PRO A 183 -2.50 8.07 -25.19
CA PRO A 183 -2.29 9.18 -26.08
C PRO A 183 -0.91 9.12 -26.75
N PRO A 184 -0.75 9.58 -28.01
CA PRO A 184 0.51 9.55 -28.72
C PRO A 184 1.50 10.61 -28.22
N TYR A 185 1.48 10.89 -26.93
CA TYR A 185 2.42 11.75 -26.25
C TYR A 185 3.64 10.93 -25.81
N ARG A 186 4.81 11.28 -26.32
CA ARG A 186 6.07 10.57 -26.00
C ARG A 186 6.30 10.46 -24.49
N GLU A 187 5.98 11.54 -23.75
CA GLU A 187 6.10 11.56 -22.29
C GLU A 187 5.21 10.49 -21.65
N THR A 188 3.93 10.44 -22.02
CA THR A 188 2.95 9.50 -21.45
C THR A 188 3.31 8.06 -21.78
N GLN A 189 3.73 7.77 -23.01
CA GLN A 189 4.17 6.45 -23.41
C GLN A 189 5.42 6.00 -22.62
N LEU A 190 6.38 6.91 -22.39
CA LEU A 190 7.54 6.64 -21.54
C LEU A 190 7.16 6.45 -20.08
N TYR A 191 6.25 7.28 -19.57
CA TYR A 191 5.74 7.18 -18.21
C TYR A 191 5.13 5.81 -17.95
N VAL A 192 4.20 5.36 -18.79
CA VAL A 192 3.56 4.05 -18.67
C VAL A 192 4.60 2.93 -18.63
N ARG A 193 5.57 2.92 -19.54
CA ARG A 193 6.64 1.91 -19.57
C ARG A 193 7.47 1.92 -18.28
N ARG A 194 7.87 3.10 -17.81
CA ARG A 194 8.74 3.24 -16.63
C ARG A 194 8.02 2.80 -15.35
N VAL A 195 6.77 3.24 -15.14
CA VAL A 195 6.00 2.81 -13.97
C VAL A 195 5.78 1.31 -13.99
N LYS A 196 5.46 0.71 -15.13
CA LYS A 196 5.32 -0.75 -15.25
C LYS A 196 6.62 -1.49 -14.93
N SER A 197 7.78 -0.94 -15.33
CA SER A 197 9.09 -1.52 -14.99
C SER A 197 9.35 -1.48 -13.48
N TYR A 198 9.07 -0.35 -12.81
CA TYR A 198 9.16 -0.26 -11.35
C TYR A 198 8.18 -1.21 -10.66
N TYR A 199 6.96 -1.31 -11.16
CA TYR A 199 5.94 -2.19 -10.60
C TYR A 199 6.35 -3.66 -10.70
N ALA A 200 6.86 -4.11 -11.84
CA ALA A 200 7.39 -5.46 -12.00
C ALA A 200 8.55 -5.74 -11.03
N LEU A 201 9.49 -4.79 -10.89
CA LEU A 201 10.60 -4.89 -9.95
C LEU A 201 10.12 -5.06 -8.50
N TYR A 202 9.14 -4.26 -8.06
CA TYR A 202 8.68 -4.30 -6.67
C TYR A 202 7.89 -5.56 -6.36
N ARG A 203 7.05 -6.01 -7.28
CA ARG A 203 6.35 -7.30 -7.17
C ARG A 203 7.33 -8.47 -7.08
N GLU A 204 8.38 -8.47 -7.85
CA GLU A 204 9.41 -9.50 -7.80
C GLU A 204 10.15 -9.47 -6.45
N GLN A 205 10.52 -8.28 -5.97
CA GLN A 205 11.11 -8.13 -4.63
C GLN A 205 10.17 -8.60 -3.51
N ALA A 206 8.87 -8.30 -3.61
CA ALA A 206 7.86 -8.74 -2.65
C ALA A 206 7.76 -10.27 -2.65
N ARG A 207 7.69 -10.90 -3.82
CA ARG A 207 7.69 -12.36 -3.98
C ARG A 207 8.92 -13.01 -3.35
N HIS A 208 10.10 -12.47 -3.59
CA HIS A 208 11.33 -12.98 -2.99
C HIS A 208 11.35 -12.83 -1.45
N ARG A 209 10.82 -11.72 -0.92
CA ARG A 209 10.70 -11.55 0.55
C ARG A 209 9.76 -12.61 1.14
N GLN A 210 8.62 -12.85 0.51
CA GLN A 210 7.65 -13.85 0.95
C GLN A 210 8.24 -15.26 0.93
N LEU A 211 8.92 -15.65 -0.13
CA LEU A 211 9.58 -16.96 -0.24
C LEU A 211 10.65 -17.15 0.85
N ARG A 212 11.50 -16.14 1.06
CA ARG A 212 12.49 -16.21 2.16
C ARG A 212 11.85 -16.34 3.53
N GLY A 213 10.74 -15.64 3.78
CA GLY A 213 9.99 -15.75 5.02
C GLY A 213 9.44 -17.17 5.23
N LEU A 214 8.85 -17.76 4.20
CA LEU A 214 8.35 -19.15 4.24
C LEU A 214 9.48 -20.15 4.49
N MET A 215 10.61 -20.00 3.81
CA MET A 215 11.77 -20.88 4.02
C MET A 215 12.34 -20.77 5.44
N ALA A 216 12.40 -19.57 6.00
CA ALA A 216 12.82 -19.35 7.38
C ALA A 216 11.88 -20.03 8.40
N GLN A 217 10.56 -19.98 8.16
CA GLN A 217 9.56 -20.66 8.98
C GLN A 217 9.69 -22.18 8.92
N VAL A 218 9.92 -22.72 7.72
CA VAL A 218 10.15 -24.16 7.53
C VAL A 218 11.40 -24.62 8.27
N GLU A 219 12.50 -23.88 8.14
CA GLU A 219 13.76 -24.20 8.82
C GLU A 219 13.62 -24.11 10.36
N GLU A 220 12.93 -23.12 10.86
CA GLU A 220 12.64 -23.01 12.30
C GLU A 220 11.78 -24.17 12.80
N SER A 221 10.75 -24.54 12.04
CA SER A 221 9.92 -25.71 12.36
C SER A 221 10.74 -27.00 12.38
N ARG A 222 11.60 -27.18 11.38
CA ARG A 222 12.54 -28.32 11.32
C ARG A 222 13.46 -28.36 12.53
N ARG A 223 14.04 -27.23 12.95
CA ARG A 223 14.89 -27.15 14.15
C ARG A 223 14.14 -27.53 15.40
N ARG A 224 12.89 -27.09 15.56
CA ARG A 224 12.04 -27.48 16.72
C ARG A 224 11.78 -28.97 16.77
N VAL A 225 11.49 -29.59 15.64
CA VAL A 225 11.23 -31.06 15.56
C VAL A 225 12.50 -31.86 15.82
N LEU A 226 13.65 -31.38 15.34
CA LEU A 226 14.95 -32.07 15.51
C LEU A 226 15.68 -31.70 16.80
N ALA A 227 15.15 -30.78 17.60
CA ALA A 227 15.73 -30.47 18.90
C ALA A 227 15.72 -31.71 19.79
N PRO A 228 16.87 -32.17 20.37
CA PRO A 228 16.89 -33.33 21.22
C PRO A 228 15.95 -33.10 22.39
N MET A 229 15.02 -34.06 22.61
CA MET A 229 14.22 -34.08 23.83
C MET A 229 15.19 -34.05 25.00
N GLY A 230 15.15 -32.96 25.78
CA GLY A 230 16.05 -32.78 26.93
C GLY A 230 16.04 -34.04 27.75
N ARG A 231 17.24 -34.55 28.07
CA ARG A 231 17.43 -35.61 29.03
C ARG A 231 16.78 -35.16 30.34
N ASN A 232 15.56 -35.62 30.57
CA ASN A 232 14.91 -35.49 31.86
C ASN A 232 15.70 -36.31 32.89
N GLY A 233 16.24 -35.57 33.87
CA GLY A 233 16.28 -36.04 35.24
C GLY A 233 17.13 -37.26 35.53
N ARG A 234 18.42 -37.03 35.69
CA ARG A 234 19.12 -37.83 36.66
C ARG A 234 18.71 -37.29 38.05
N SER A 235 17.81 -38.00 38.68
CA SER A 235 17.47 -37.83 40.10
C SER A 235 18.74 -38.11 40.91
N ASP A 236 19.36 -37.08 41.44
CA ASP A 236 20.32 -37.22 42.52
C ASP A 236 19.52 -37.70 43.74
N GLN A 237 19.67 -38.98 44.05
CA GLN A 237 19.30 -39.53 45.36
C GLN A 237 20.36 -39.05 46.37
N PRO A 238 19.96 -38.43 47.48
CA PRO A 238 20.90 -38.16 48.56
C PRO A 238 21.26 -39.52 49.25
N THR A 239 22.53 -39.89 49.20
CA THR A 239 23.11 -40.97 50.01
C THR A 239 22.99 -40.63 51.47
N ALA A 240 22.21 -41.41 52.21
CA ALA A 240 22.14 -41.33 53.67
C ALA A 240 23.49 -41.76 54.27
N GLU A 241 24.16 -40.83 54.90
CA GLU A 241 25.34 -41.11 55.75
C GLU A 241 24.88 -41.66 57.08
N ARG A 242 25.25 -42.91 57.34
CA ARG A 242 25.10 -43.59 58.61
C ARG A 242 26.02 -42.96 59.61
N ALA A 243 25.45 -42.38 60.65
CA ALA A 243 26.17 -42.11 61.92
C ALA A 243 26.43 -43.39 62.65
N THR A 244 27.68 -43.68 62.91
CA THR A 244 28.08 -44.63 63.93
C THR A 244 28.85 -43.87 64.98
N GLY A 245 28.33 -43.88 66.24
CA GLY A 245 28.98 -43.35 67.42
C GLY A 245 30.01 -44.30 67.94
N ALA A 246 30.87 -43.74 68.76
CA ALA A 246 31.62 -44.35 69.87
C ALA A 246 32.29 -43.23 70.63
N GLU A 247 31.84 -42.92 71.80
CA GLU A 247 32.30 -43.35 73.11
C GLU A 247 33.68 -42.78 73.51
N SER A 248 33.60 -42.12 74.59
CA SER A 248 34.67 -41.55 75.42
C SER A 248 35.56 -42.67 76.09
N PRO A 249 36.64 -42.37 76.82
CA PRO A 249 36.56 -41.72 78.13
C PRO A 249 37.34 -40.41 78.23
#